data_0cae6c4ed6947295cd1f51cd139b2dc2
#
_entry.id   0cae6c4ed6947295cd1f51cd139b2dc2
#
_cell.length_a   1.000
_cell.length_b   1.000
_cell.length_c   1.000
_cell.angle_alpha   90.00
_cell.angle_beta   90.00
_cell.angle_gamma   90.00
#
_symmetry.space_group_name_H-M   'P 1'
#
loop_
_entity.id
_entity.type
_entity.pdbx_description
1 polymer ?
#
loop_
_entity_poly.entity_id
_entity_poly.type
_entity_poly.pdbx_seq_one_letter_code
_entity_poly.pdbx_strand_id
1 'polypeptide(L)'
;MERSQPAENGFQRLFIRELVGVFERMWPCSFQHPTLREIAGWLEENSGITVSVPDAQYSDTPIPHFTHNGTGYQLLNNLGRAFSIQDYIWYQLPDGSLYVGGAEKSLFAGRPVEIPSEFSQGAAGGNSVTLPVIQTMRPGVEMNGERVTKVHLTNDTMAITWTPRNRATGKPLQKTPAQRQIESHYPELASGLHLPKMARVVAHSEPVKSGNFADPFRPRYAVDVQLLDADGNPDNQTPVYSAVPLPVPMAGNDSGMFQFPPEG
;
A
#
# COMPACT_ATOMS: atom_id res chain seq x y z
N MET A 1 -22.10 -1.89 -23.52
CA MET A 1 -22.49 -0.50 -23.93
C MET A 1 -23.53 -0.02 -22.93
N GLU A 2 -23.31 1.10 -22.29
CA GLU A 2 -24.14 1.56 -21.17
C GLU A 2 -25.28 2.48 -21.65
N ARG A 3 -24.99 3.36 -22.57
CA ARG A 3 -25.95 4.33 -23.11
C ARG A 3 -25.51 4.82 -24.48
N SER A 4 -26.47 5.08 -25.38
CA SER A 4 -26.22 5.82 -26.61
C SER A 4 -27.11 7.06 -26.64
N GLN A 5 -26.61 8.15 -27.19
CA GLN A 5 -27.34 9.41 -27.37
C GLN A 5 -27.11 9.92 -28.79
N PRO A 6 -28.14 10.49 -29.44
CA PRO A 6 -27.94 11.19 -30.69
C PRO A 6 -26.97 12.37 -30.48
N ALA A 7 -26.07 12.56 -31.40
CA ALA A 7 -25.17 13.71 -31.47
C ALA A 7 -25.43 14.49 -32.75
N GLU A 8 -24.82 15.67 -32.88
CA GLU A 8 -24.96 16.48 -34.07
C GLU A 8 -24.44 15.78 -35.34
N ASN A 9 -24.92 16.17 -36.49
CA ASN A 9 -24.50 15.67 -37.81
C ASN A 9 -24.72 14.15 -38.05
N GLY A 10 -25.76 13.53 -37.44
CA GLY A 10 -26.03 12.12 -37.61
C GLY A 10 -25.13 11.15 -36.86
N PHE A 11 -24.24 11.66 -36.03
CA PHE A 11 -23.41 10.82 -35.15
C PHE A 11 -24.19 10.36 -33.92
N GLN A 12 -23.67 9.29 -33.29
CA GLN A 12 -24.14 8.81 -31.99
C GLN A 12 -23.01 8.89 -30.98
N ARG A 13 -23.32 9.41 -29.80
CA ARG A 13 -22.40 9.38 -28.66
C ARG A 13 -22.64 8.11 -27.87
N LEU A 14 -21.62 7.27 -27.77
CA LEU A 14 -21.65 6.03 -27.01
C LEU A 14 -20.98 6.25 -25.65
N PHE A 15 -21.63 5.80 -24.59
CA PHE A 15 -21.06 5.69 -23.25
C PHE A 15 -20.72 4.22 -23.01
N ILE A 16 -19.45 3.94 -22.82
CA ILE A 16 -18.91 2.60 -22.70
C ILE A 16 -18.16 2.51 -21.38
N ARG A 17 -18.38 1.43 -20.64
CA ARG A 17 -17.57 1.06 -19.48
C ARG A 17 -16.94 -0.30 -19.71
N GLU A 18 -15.81 -0.54 -19.05
CA GLU A 18 -15.23 -1.88 -18.97
C GLU A 18 -16.15 -2.81 -18.18
N LEU A 19 -15.99 -4.12 -18.36
CA LEU A 19 -16.83 -5.13 -17.71
C LEU A 19 -16.78 -5.03 -16.18
N VAL A 20 -15.64 -4.65 -15.62
CA VAL A 20 -15.49 -4.42 -14.17
C VAL A 20 -16.41 -3.33 -13.61
N GLY A 21 -17.05 -2.52 -14.46
CA GLY A 21 -18.09 -1.58 -14.06
C GLY A 21 -19.29 -2.23 -13.33
N VAL A 22 -19.48 -3.55 -13.46
CA VAL A 22 -20.48 -4.31 -12.70
C VAL A 22 -20.23 -4.24 -11.19
N PHE A 23 -18.99 -4.07 -10.76
CA PHE A 23 -18.60 -3.97 -9.35
C PHE A 23 -18.87 -2.60 -8.70
N GLU A 24 -19.43 -1.65 -9.44
CA GLU A 24 -19.93 -0.40 -8.85
C GLU A 24 -21.16 -0.64 -7.95
N ARG A 25 -21.89 -1.71 -8.17
CA ARG A 25 -23.06 -2.10 -7.37
C ARG A 25 -22.66 -2.60 -5.99
N MET A 26 -23.65 -2.70 -5.11
CA MET A 26 -23.50 -3.36 -3.82
C MET A 26 -23.33 -4.87 -4.01
N TRP A 27 -22.36 -5.44 -3.31
CA TRP A 27 -22.01 -6.86 -3.34
C TRP A 27 -21.90 -7.43 -1.93
N PRO A 28 -23.02 -7.47 -1.17
CA PRO A 28 -23.01 -8.00 0.17
C PRO A 28 -22.76 -9.50 0.13
N CYS A 29 -21.84 -9.97 0.98
CA CYS A 29 -21.54 -11.39 1.11
C CYS A 29 -21.01 -11.73 2.52
N SER A 30 -21.18 -12.99 2.88
CA SER A 30 -20.65 -13.53 4.14
C SER A 30 -20.28 -14.99 3.90
N PHE A 31 -19.02 -15.33 4.22
CA PHE A 31 -18.48 -16.67 4.06
C PHE A 31 -17.83 -17.13 5.36
N GLN A 32 -17.97 -18.39 5.68
CA GLN A 32 -17.30 -19.06 6.77
C GLN A 32 -16.20 -19.96 6.22
N HIS A 33 -14.99 -19.78 6.68
CA HIS A 33 -13.79 -20.49 6.24
C HIS A 33 -13.51 -20.47 4.72
N PRO A 34 -13.75 -19.34 4.01
CA PRO A 34 -13.53 -19.31 2.58
C PRO A 34 -12.05 -19.26 2.23
N THR A 35 -11.71 -19.84 1.09
CA THR A 35 -10.48 -19.58 0.35
C THR A 35 -10.67 -18.39 -0.60
N LEU A 36 -9.58 -17.80 -1.07
CA LEU A 36 -9.65 -16.76 -2.11
C LEU A 36 -10.28 -17.31 -3.40
N ARG A 37 -9.98 -18.56 -3.73
CA ARG A 37 -10.50 -19.23 -4.93
C ARG A 37 -12.02 -19.44 -4.87
N GLU A 38 -12.56 -19.76 -3.69
CA GLU A 38 -14.02 -19.89 -3.50
C GLU A 38 -14.73 -18.53 -3.63
N ILE A 39 -14.16 -17.46 -3.07
CA ILE A 39 -14.71 -16.10 -3.26
C ILE A 39 -14.61 -15.67 -4.72
N ALA A 40 -13.52 -16.00 -5.41
CA ALA A 40 -13.35 -15.74 -6.83
C ALA A 40 -14.42 -16.47 -7.67
N GLY A 41 -14.67 -17.74 -7.39
CA GLY A 41 -15.75 -18.51 -8.04
C GLY A 41 -17.13 -17.89 -7.81
N TRP A 42 -17.42 -17.47 -6.59
CA TRP A 42 -18.65 -16.74 -6.27
C TRP A 42 -18.77 -15.42 -7.04
N LEU A 43 -17.65 -14.66 -7.16
CA LEU A 43 -17.62 -13.44 -7.97
C LEU A 43 -17.89 -13.74 -9.45
N GLU A 44 -17.31 -14.80 -10.00
CA GLU A 44 -17.50 -15.24 -11.37
C GLU A 44 -18.97 -15.61 -11.63
N GLU A 45 -19.59 -16.43 -10.78
CA GLU A 45 -20.98 -16.84 -10.88
C GLU A 45 -21.95 -15.66 -10.86
N ASN A 46 -21.68 -14.65 -10.04
CA ASN A 46 -22.58 -13.51 -9.85
C ASN A 46 -22.33 -12.35 -10.82
N SER A 47 -21.09 -12.20 -11.33
CA SER A 47 -20.73 -11.12 -12.26
C SER A 47 -20.79 -11.55 -13.74
N GLY A 48 -20.63 -12.83 -14.01
CA GLY A 48 -20.40 -13.35 -15.36
C GLY A 48 -19.00 -13.03 -15.92
N ILE A 49 -18.07 -12.54 -15.07
CA ILE A 49 -16.70 -12.23 -15.43
C ILE A 49 -15.81 -13.34 -14.88
N THR A 50 -15.05 -13.99 -15.74
CA THR A 50 -14.06 -14.99 -15.30
C THR A 50 -13.03 -14.36 -14.38
N VAL A 51 -12.81 -14.96 -13.20
CA VAL A 51 -11.88 -14.44 -12.19
C VAL A 51 -10.63 -15.31 -12.12
N SER A 52 -9.51 -14.76 -12.54
CA SER A 52 -8.21 -15.42 -12.51
C SER A 52 -7.52 -15.19 -11.16
N VAL A 53 -7.27 -16.27 -10.43
CA VAL A 53 -6.52 -16.31 -9.18
C VAL A 53 -5.22 -17.08 -9.42
N PRO A 54 -4.05 -16.55 -9.04
CA PRO A 54 -2.78 -17.23 -9.26
C PRO A 54 -2.65 -18.48 -8.38
N ASP A 55 -1.80 -19.41 -8.80
CA ASP A 55 -1.41 -20.56 -7.99
C ASP A 55 -0.39 -20.12 -6.95
N ALA A 56 -0.88 -19.83 -5.74
CA ALA A 56 -0.13 -19.33 -4.60
C ALA A 56 -0.74 -19.86 -3.30
N GLN A 57 0.05 -19.99 -2.25
CA GLN A 57 -0.40 -20.53 -0.97
C GLN A 57 -1.63 -19.81 -0.41
N TYR A 58 -1.68 -18.48 -0.50
CA TYR A 58 -2.81 -17.67 -0.01
C TYR A 58 -4.11 -17.93 -0.79
N SER A 59 -4.03 -18.49 -2.01
CA SER A 59 -5.21 -18.71 -2.87
C SER A 59 -6.08 -19.85 -2.36
N ASP A 60 -5.47 -20.84 -1.71
CA ASP A 60 -6.12 -22.05 -1.21
C ASP A 60 -6.10 -22.16 0.32
N THR A 61 -5.47 -21.19 1.01
CA THR A 61 -5.49 -21.14 2.47
C THR A 61 -6.79 -20.50 2.95
N PRO A 62 -7.65 -21.21 3.73
CA PRO A 62 -8.89 -20.64 4.22
C PRO A 62 -8.64 -19.62 5.33
N ILE A 63 -9.46 -18.57 5.35
CA ILE A 63 -9.51 -17.61 6.45
C ILE A 63 -10.73 -17.89 7.33
N PRO A 64 -10.73 -17.52 8.62
CA PRO A 64 -11.81 -17.88 9.54
C PRO A 64 -13.18 -17.35 9.10
N HIS A 65 -13.23 -16.16 8.57
CA HIS A 65 -14.49 -15.53 8.17
C HIS A 65 -14.23 -14.36 7.20
N PHE A 66 -15.11 -14.19 6.22
CA PHE A 66 -15.09 -13.02 5.34
C PHE A 66 -16.50 -12.47 5.19
N THR A 67 -16.70 -11.24 5.65
CA THR A 67 -17.97 -10.50 5.49
C THR A 67 -17.71 -9.19 4.80
N HIS A 68 -18.56 -8.87 3.85
CA HIS A 68 -18.53 -7.61 3.14
C HIS A 68 -19.94 -7.05 2.96
N ASN A 69 -20.09 -5.74 3.17
CA ASN A 69 -21.33 -5.00 2.93
C ASN A 69 -20.97 -3.65 2.30
N GLY A 70 -20.68 -3.68 1.01
CA GLY A 70 -20.27 -2.50 0.25
C GLY A 70 -20.27 -2.76 -1.24
N THR A 71 -19.64 -1.87 -2.00
CA THR A 71 -19.52 -2.05 -3.45
C THR A 71 -18.56 -3.19 -3.80
N GLY A 72 -18.70 -3.76 -4.99
CA GLY A 72 -17.77 -4.77 -5.48
C GLY A 72 -16.31 -4.27 -5.56
N TYR A 73 -16.10 -2.98 -5.86
CA TYR A 73 -14.76 -2.40 -5.82
C TYR A 73 -14.15 -2.41 -4.42
N GLN A 74 -14.96 -2.13 -3.40
CA GLN A 74 -14.52 -2.23 -2.01
C GLN A 74 -14.25 -3.68 -1.62
N LEU A 75 -15.09 -4.62 -2.10
CA LEU A 75 -14.87 -6.05 -1.90
C LEU A 75 -13.52 -6.46 -2.48
N LEU A 76 -13.27 -6.18 -3.77
CA LEU A 76 -12.01 -6.49 -4.42
C LEU A 76 -10.81 -5.89 -3.68
N ASN A 77 -10.90 -4.65 -3.20
CA ASN A 77 -9.84 -4.02 -2.41
C ASN A 77 -9.64 -4.69 -1.04
N ASN A 78 -10.70 -5.21 -0.42
CA ASN A 78 -10.63 -5.84 0.90
C ASN A 78 -10.04 -7.26 0.86
N LEU A 79 -10.13 -7.97 -0.27
CA LEU A 79 -9.57 -9.32 -0.42
C LEU A 79 -8.08 -9.36 -0.11
N GLY A 80 -7.31 -8.40 -0.61
CA GLY A 80 -5.87 -8.37 -0.37
C GLY A 80 -5.50 -8.31 1.12
N ARG A 81 -6.25 -7.54 1.89
CA ARG A 81 -6.06 -7.43 3.35
C ARG A 81 -6.55 -8.68 4.07
N ALA A 82 -7.72 -9.20 3.69
CA ALA A 82 -8.31 -10.36 4.33
C ALA A 82 -7.42 -11.61 4.20
N PHE A 83 -6.82 -11.81 3.04
CA PHE A 83 -5.92 -12.93 2.76
C PHE A 83 -4.44 -12.61 2.97
N SER A 84 -4.12 -11.43 3.54
CA SER A 84 -2.73 -10.99 3.81
C SER A 84 -1.82 -11.08 2.60
N ILE A 85 -2.34 -10.76 1.40
CA ILE A 85 -1.60 -10.86 0.15
C ILE A 85 -0.64 -9.67 0.04
N GLN A 86 0.64 -9.95 -0.03
CA GLN A 86 1.65 -8.92 -0.24
C GLN A 86 1.54 -8.36 -1.65
N ASP A 87 1.72 -7.04 -1.78
CA ASP A 87 1.65 -6.31 -3.05
C ASP A 87 0.41 -6.68 -3.88
N TYR A 88 -0.75 -6.74 -3.20
CA TYR A 88 -2.01 -7.12 -3.79
C TYR A 88 -2.45 -6.15 -4.87
N ILE A 89 -2.93 -6.72 -5.99
CA ILE A 89 -3.56 -5.99 -7.10
C ILE A 89 -4.76 -6.73 -7.64
N TRP A 90 -5.65 -5.99 -8.25
CA TRP A 90 -6.69 -6.53 -9.13
C TRP A 90 -6.87 -5.61 -10.34
N TYR A 91 -7.14 -6.16 -11.47
CA TYR A 91 -7.39 -5.42 -12.72
C TYR A 91 -8.03 -6.31 -13.78
N GLN A 92 -8.72 -5.68 -14.74
CA GLN A 92 -9.28 -6.39 -15.88
C GLN A 92 -8.18 -6.71 -16.90
N LEU A 93 -8.12 -7.96 -17.30
CA LEU A 93 -7.23 -8.45 -18.35
C LEU A 93 -7.75 -8.07 -19.75
N PRO A 94 -6.91 -8.11 -20.81
CA PRO A 94 -7.32 -7.79 -22.17
C PRO A 94 -8.45 -8.68 -22.73
N ASP A 95 -8.56 -9.91 -22.27
CA ASP A 95 -9.61 -10.87 -22.64
C ASP A 95 -10.94 -10.63 -21.89
N GLY A 96 -10.99 -9.64 -21.02
CA GLY A 96 -12.16 -9.30 -20.22
C GLY A 96 -12.23 -10.01 -18.88
N SER A 97 -11.35 -10.96 -18.58
CA SER A 97 -11.28 -11.60 -17.28
C SER A 97 -10.72 -10.65 -16.22
N LEU A 98 -10.95 -10.95 -14.94
CA LEU A 98 -10.47 -10.18 -13.79
C LEU A 98 -9.33 -10.93 -13.12
N TYR A 99 -8.16 -10.32 -13.01
CA TYR A 99 -7.07 -10.84 -12.19
C TYR A 99 -7.22 -10.36 -10.74
N VAL A 100 -7.03 -11.28 -9.79
CA VAL A 100 -7.06 -10.99 -8.35
C VAL A 100 -5.92 -11.74 -7.67
N GLY A 101 -4.93 -11.03 -7.12
CA GLY A 101 -3.78 -11.68 -6.48
C GLY A 101 -2.60 -10.78 -6.23
N GLY A 102 -1.45 -11.36 -5.91
CA GLY A 102 -0.18 -10.66 -5.79
C GLY A 102 0.37 -10.23 -7.15
N ALA A 103 0.99 -9.07 -7.20
CA ALA A 103 1.54 -8.53 -8.43
C ALA A 103 2.67 -9.37 -9.03
N GLU A 104 3.40 -10.07 -8.20
CA GLU A 104 4.50 -10.97 -8.60
C GLU A 104 4.05 -12.13 -9.51
N LYS A 105 2.78 -12.52 -9.40
CA LYS A 105 2.16 -13.59 -10.19
C LYS A 105 1.24 -13.06 -11.29
N SER A 106 1.19 -11.75 -11.47
CA SER A 106 0.33 -11.12 -12.48
C SER A 106 0.87 -11.31 -13.90
N LEU A 107 0.01 -11.08 -14.90
CA LEU A 107 0.38 -11.14 -16.32
C LEU A 107 1.55 -10.19 -16.65
N PHE A 108 1.66 -9.09 -15.92
CA PHE A 108 2.68 -8.06 -16.16
C PHE A 108 3.93 -8.21 -15.27
N ALA A 109 3.98 -9.25 -14.43
CA ALA A 109 5.13 -9.52 -13.59
C ALA A 109 6.41 -9.70 -14.43
N GLY A 110 7.48 -9.01 -14.04
CA GLY A 110 8.77 -9.11 -14.75
C GLY A 110 8.79 -8.52 -16.17
N ARG A 111 7.79 -7.69 -16.51
CA ARG A 111 7.70 -7.01 -17.81
C ARG A 111 7.59 -5.49 -17.63
N PRO A 112 8.60 -4.84 -17.03
CA PRO A 112 8.58 -3.40 -16.86
C PRO A 112 8.66 -2.69 -18.22
N VAL A 113 7.97 -1.57 -18.32
CA VAL A 113 7.99 -0.67 -19.47
C VAL A 113 8.74 0.60 -19.08
N GLU A 114 9.77 0.94 -19.82
CA GLU A 114 10.48 2.21 -19.65
C GLU A 114 10.00 3.20 -20.69
N ILE A 115 9.50 4.33 -20.24
CA ILE A 115 9.06 5.44 -21.09
C ILE A 115 10.00 6.62 -20.85
N PRO A 116 10.72 7.06 -21.89
CA PRO A 116 11.56 8.26 -21.81
C PRO A 116 10.74 9.49 -21.42
N SER A 117 11.34 10.38 -20.63
CA SER A 117 10.69 11.60 -20.15
C SER A 117 10.26 12.56 -21.29
N GLU A 118 10.88 12.46 -22.46
CA GLU A 118 10.55 13.22 -23.67
C GLU A 118 9.12 12.98 -24.18
N PHE A 119 8.55 11.80 -23.91
CA PHE A 119 7.16 11.49 -24.27
C PHE A 119 6.14 12.07 -23.29
N SER A 120 6.58 12.61 -22.16
CA SER A 120 5.71 13.22 -21.17
C SER A 120 5.22 14.58 -21.68
N GLN A 121 3.93 14.68 -21.93
CA GLN A 121 3.28 15.94 -22.33
C GLN A 121 2.85 16.79 -21.13
N GLY A 122 2.89 16.24 -19.93
CA GLY A 122 2.56 16.93 -18.69
C GLY A 122 2.55 15.98 -17.51
N ALA A 123 2.93 16.50 -16.36
CA ALA A 123 2.89 15.75 -15.09
C ALA A 123 1.94 16.47 -14.13
N ALA A 124 1.05 15.73 -13.50
CA ALA A 124 0.12 16.25 -12.51
C ALA A 124 0.25 15.49 -11.18
N GLY A 125 0.43 16.23 -10.08
CA GLY A 125 0.37 15.69 -8.73
C GLY A 125 1.47 14.69 -8.35
N GLY A 126 2.59 14.63 -9.09
CA GLY A 126 3.76 13.80 -8.76
C GLY A 126 3.57 12.28 -8.96
N ASN A 127 2.37 11.83 -9.29
CA ASN A 127 2.06 10.41 -9.55
C ASN A 127 1.15 10.22 -10.76
N SER A 128 1.11 11.18 -11.65
CA SER A 128 0.36 11.10 -12.90
C SER A 128 1.15 11.76 -14.02
N VAL A 129 1.08 11.18 -15.20
CA VAL A 129 1.73 11.68 -16.42
C VAL A 129 0.76 11.55 -17.59
N THR A 130 0.79 12.53 -18.48
CA THR A 130 0.06 12.49 -19.75
C THR A 130 1.01 12.09 -20.87
N LEU A 131 0.63 11.09 -21.64
CA LEU A 131 1.40 10.50 -22.72
C LEU A 131 0.55 10.37 -23.97
N PRO A 132 1.14 10.20 -25.17
CA PRO A 132 0.42 9.68 -26.33
C PRO A 132 -0.19 8.30 -26.02
N VAL A 133 -1.23 7.91 -26.75
CA VAL A 133 -1.91 6.63 -26.52
C VAL A 133 -0.97 5.46 -26.79
N ILE A 134 -0.74 4.65 -25.77
CA ILE A 134 -0.01 3.38 -25.84
C ILE A 134 -1.03 2.27 -25.58
N GLN A 135 -1.39 1.51 -26.60
CA GLN A 135 -2.48 0.53 -26.55
C GLN A 135 -2.27 -0.60 -25.53
N THR A 136 -1.02 -0.91 -25.21
CA THR A 136 -0.65 -1.97 -24.24
C THR A 136 -0.62 -1.47 -22.80
N MET A 137 -0.73 -0.15 -22.58
CA MET A 137 -0.69 0.42 -21.24
C MET A 137 -2.03 0.21 -20.52
N ARG A 138 -1.98 -0.51 -19.40
CA ARG A 138 -3.13 -0.87 -18.58
C ARG A 138 -2.80 -0.80 -17.09
N PRO A 139 -3.81 -0.73 -16.22
CA PRO A 139 -3.58 -0.95 -14.79
C PRO A 139 -2.87 -2.27 -14.54
N GLY A 140 -1.91 -2.27 -13.61
CA GLY A 140 -1.06 -3.42 -13.30
C GLY A 140 0.29 -3.45 -14.00
N VAL A 141 0.47 -2.73 -15.10
CA VAL A 141 1.78 -2.59 -15.79
C VAL A 141 2.74 -1.81 -14.89
N GLU A 142 3.99 -2.25 -14.84
CA GLU A 142 5.07 -1.51 -14.20
C GLU A 142 5.72 -0.57 -15.23
N MET A 143 5.68 0.73 -14.94
CA MET A 143 6.20 1.79 -15.78
C MET A 143 7.23 2.61 -14.99
N ASN A 144 8.47 2.68 -15.49
CA ASN A 144 9.57 3.41 -14.84
C ASN A 144 9.73 3.08 -13.34
N GLY A 145 9.55 1.81 -12.95
CA GLY A 145 9.63 1.34 -11.57
C GLY A 145 8.39 1.61 -10.71
N GLU A 146 7.35 2.20 -11.29
CA GLU A 146 6.09 2.47 -10.60
C GLU A 146 4.94 1.68 -11.24
N ARG A 147 3.99 1.20 -10.43
CA ARG A 147 2.86 0.43 -10.94
C ARG A 147 1.71 1.34 -11.33
N VAL A 148 1.28 1.21 -12.59
CA VAL A 148 0.09 1.88 -13.11
C VAL A 148 -1.15 1.37 -12.40
N THR A 149 -1.93 2.29 -11.82
CA THR A 149 -3.17 1.96 -11.11
C THR A 149 -4.41 2.47 -11.84
N LYS A 150 -4.25 3.49 -12.68
CA LYS A 150 -5.35 4.06 -13.44
C LYS A 150 -4.84 4.57 -14.79
N VAL A 151 -5.62 4.31 -15.83
CA VAL A 151 -5.42 4.83 -17.17
C VAL A 151 -6.69 5.56 -17.59
N HIS A 152 -6.56 6.79 -18.05
CA HIS A 152 -7.66 7.59 -18.57
C HIS A 152 -7.32 8.04 -19.99
N LEU A 153 -8.15 7.65 -20.94
CA LEU A 153 -7.99 7.98 -22.34
C LEU A 153 -8.82 9.21 -22.68
N THR A 154 -8.21 10.18 -23.35
CA THR A 154 -8.87 11.37 -23.84
C THR A 154 -8.35 11.70 -25.24
N ASN A 155 -9.16 11.49 -26.25
CA ASN A 155 -8.77 11.66 -27.66
C ASN A 155 -7.48 10.85 -27.98
N ASP A 156 -6.38 11.55 -28.28
CA ASP A 156 -5.11 10.99 -28.71
C ASP A 156 -4.10 10.90 -27.56
N THR A 157 -4.52 11.19 -26.33
CA THR A 157 -3.67 11.17 -25.15
C THR A 157 -4.22 10.25 -24.08
N MET A 158 -3.33 9.75 -23.24
CA MET A 158 -3.67 8.98 -22.06
C MET A 158 -3.03 9.59 -20.81
N ALA A 159 -3.83 9.77 -19.77
CA ALA A 159 -3.33 10.11 -18.46
C ALA A 159 -3.14 8.82 -17.66
N ILE A 160 -1.91 8.57 -17.26
CA ILE A 160 -1.52 7.40 -16.48
C ILE A 160 -1.29 7.86 -15.05
N THR A 161 -1.86 7.12 -14.09
CA THR A 161 -1.66 7.36 -12.67
C THR A 161 -1.08 6.10 -12.05
N TRP A 162 -0.11 6.25 -11.18
CA TRP A 162 0.50 5.15 -10.42
C TRP A 162 0.38 5.37 -8.92
N THR A 163 0.60 4.29 -8.17
CA THR A 163 0.68 4.36 -6.72
C THR A 163 2.15 4.37 -6.31
N PRO A 164 2.65 5.46 -5.70
CA PRO A 164 4.01 5.50 -5.22
C PRO A 164 4.30 4.36 -4.26
N ARG A 165 5.46 3.75 -4.38
CA ARG A 165 5.92 2.67 -3.50
C ARG A 165 6.96 3.19 -2.51
N ASN A 166 6.99 2.60 -1.34
CA ASN A 166 8.11 2.78 -0.42
C ASN A 166 9.34 2.09 -1.04
N ARG A 167 10.38 2.86 -1.35
CA ARG A 167 11.61 2.35 -1.97
C ARG A 167 12.33 1.30 -1.11
N ALA A 168 12.17 1.36 0.21
CA ALA A 168 12.82 0.43 1.13
C ALA A 168 12.05 -0.89 1.28
N THR A 169 10.71 -0.85 1.30
CA THR A 169 9.87 -2.02 1.56
C THR A 169 9.15 -2.55 0.33
N GLY A 170 9.19 -1.83 -0.80
CA GLY A 170 8.44 -2.15 -2.02
C GLY A 170 6.91 -2.06 -1.87
N LYS A 171 6.41 -1.80 -0.65
CA LYS A 171 4.98 -1.75 -0.35
C LYS A 171 4.36 -0.47 -0.94
N PRO A 172 3.13 -0.53 -1.50
CA PRO A 172 2.43 0.65 -1.98
C PRO A 172 2.23 1.67 -0.86
N LEU A 173 2.58 2.92 -1.13
CA LEU A 173 2.26 4.03 -0.25
C LEU A 173 0.81 4.44 -0.52
N GLN A 174 -0.11 3.87 0.23
CA GLN A 174 -1.53 4.26 0.18
C GLN A 174 -1.72 5.60 0.90
N LYS A 175 -1.26 6.68 0.26
CA LYS A 175 -1.45 8.04 0.77
C LYS A 175 -2.64 8.68 0.08
N THR A 176 -3.52 9.30 0.86
CA THR A 176 -4.59 10.12 0.30
C THR A 176 -4.01 11.33 -0.43
N PRO A 177 -4.74 11.95 -1.39
CA PRO A 177 -4.29 13.18 -2.05
C PRO A 177 -3.94 14.29 -1.05
N ALA A 178 -4.72 14.43 0.02
CA ALA A 178 -4.47 15.40 1.09
C ALA A 178 -3.16 15.11 1.84
N GLN A 179 -2.89 13.85 2.17
CA GLN A 179 -1.60 13.47 2.78
C GLN A 179 -0.42 13.80 1.89
N ARG A 180 -0.51 13.52 0.58
CA ARG A 180 0.56 13.84 -0.37
C ARG A 180 0.81 15.34 -0.46
N GLN A 181 -0.24 16.15 -0.46
CA GLN A 181 -0.13 17.59 -0.47
C GLN A 181 0.51 18.12 0.82
N ILE A 182 0.12 17.62 1.97
CA ILE A 182 0.72 17.97 3.26
C ILE A 182 2.20 17.61 3.28
N GLU A 183 2.56 16.39 2.88
CA GLU A 183 3.95 15.91 2.87
C GLU A 183 4.84 16.61 1.83
N SER A 184 4.25 17.15 0.75
CA SER A 184 5.00 17.98 -0.20
C SER A 184 5.36 19.35 0.37
N HIS A 185 4.51 19.89 1.26
CA HIS A 185 4.78 21.15 1.96
C HIS A 185 5.60 20.96 3.24
N TYR A 186 5.49 19.79 3.87
CA TYR A 186 6.15 19.42 5.13
C TYR A 186 6.83 18.06 4.99
N PRO A 187 8.00 17.99 4.33
CA PRO A 187 8.70 16.73 4.06
C PRO A 187 9.05 15.93 5.33
N GLU A 188 9.22 16.60 6.46
CA GLU A 188 9.46 15.99 7.76
C GLU A 188 8.34 15.07 8.23
N LEU A 189 7.10 15.32 7.81
CA LEU A 189 5.96 14.45 8.14
C LEU A 189 6.02 13.12 7.36
N ALA A 190 6.63 13.11 6.18
CA ALA A 190 6.78 11.90 5.38
C ALA A 190 7.69 10.86 6.04
N SER A 191 8.65 11.30 6.84
CA SER A 191 9.56 10.40 7.60
C SER A 191 8.89 9.73 8.80
N GLY A 192 7.70 10.20 9.20
CA GLY A 192 6.95 9.65 10.33
C GLY A 192 7.62 9.86 11.69
N LEU A 193 8.54 10.83 11.80
CA LEU A 193 9.25 11.12 13.05
C LEU A 193 8.35 11.57 14.19
N HIS A 194 7.18 12.09 13.86
CA HIS A 194 6.15 12.51 14.84
C HIS A 194 5.29 11.34 15.36
N LEU A 195 5.44 10.14 14.77
CA LEU A 195 4.67 8.97 15.19
C LEU A 195 5.46 8.15 16.20
N PRO A 196 4.79 7.62 17.24
CA PRO A 196 5.43 6.69 18.16
C PRO A 196 5.86 5.44 17.40
N LYS A 197 7.04 4.94 17.71
CA LYS A 197 7.60 3.71 17.14
C LYS A 197 7.83 2.69 18.24
N MET A 198 7.63 1.42 17.93
CA MET A 198 7.97 0.33 18.82
C MET A 198 9.47 0.08 18.74
N ALA A 199 10.07 -0.18 19.90
CA ALA A 199 11.48 -0.47 19.99
C ALA A 199 11.74 -1.54 21.06
N ARG A 200 12.79 -2.31 20.88
CA ARG A 200 13.28 -3.27 21.85
C ARG A 200 14.51 -2.69 22.56
N VAL A 201 14.57 -2.82 23.88
CA VAL A 201 15.75 -2.48 24.64
C VAL A 201 16.82 -3.54 24.43
N VAL A 202 17.98 -3.11 23.94
CA VAL A 202 19.14 -3.97 23.64
C VAL A 202 20.09 -4.01 24.82
N ALA A 203 20.30 -2.85 25.43
CA ALA A 203 21.20 -2.72 26.59
C ALA A 203 20.84 -1.47 27.41
N HIS A 204 21.26 -1.44 28.63
CA HIS A 204 21.29 -0.23 29.43
C HIS A 204 22.56 0.54 29.10
N SER A 205 22.48 1.85 28.82
CA SER A 205 23.61 2.66 28.38
C SER A 205 24.65 2.87 29.51
N GLU A 206 24.22 2.68 30.75
CA GLU A 206 25.14 2.71 31.92
C GLU A 206 24.87 1.49 32.81
N PRO A 207 25.94 0.76 33.19
CA PRO A 207 25.81 -0.28 34.18
C PRO A 207 25.47 0.34 35.54
N VAL A 208 24.44 -0.09 36.18
CA VAL A 208 23.91 0.39 37.49
C VAL A 208 24.98 0.37 38.62
N LYS A 209 26.13 -0.27 38.37
CA LYS A 209 27.21 -0.45 39.36
C LYS A 209 28.31 0.63 39.35
N SER A 210 28.38 1.44 38.31
CA SER A 210 29.39 2.51 38.26
C SER A 210 28.75 3.82 38.70
N GLY A 211 28.87 4.12 39.97
CA GLY A 211 28.38 5.36 40.59
C GLY A 211 29.08 6.64 40.13
N ASN A 212 29.57 6.70 38.91
CA ASN A 212 30.20 7.90 38.38
C ASN A 212 29.16 8.76 37.64
N PHE A 213 28.57 9.68 38.38
CA PHE A 213 27.54 10.61 37.92
C PHE A 213 28.10 11.90 37.27
N ALA A 214 29.38 11.92 36.93
CA ALA A 214 30.10 13.15 36.61
C ALA A 214 30.23 13.45 35.11
N ASP A 215 29.61 12.68 34.21
CA ASP A 215 29.65 12.99 32.79
C ASP A 215 28.44 13.86 32.40
N PRO A 216 28.63 15.18 32.16
CA PRO A 216 27.54 16.08 31.79
C PRO A 216 26.97 15.80 30.37
N PHE A 217 27.64 14.98 29.57
CA PHE A 217 27.25 14.67 28.19
C PHE A 217 26.49 13.35 28.05
N ARG A 218 26.41 12.56 29.12
CA ARG A 218 25.64 11.31 29.11
C ARG A 218 24.35 11.46 29.90
N PRO A 219 23.20 11.14 29.29
CA PRO A 219 21.96 11.09 30.05
C PRO A 219 22.04 10.00 31.11
N ARG A 220 21.74 10.35 32.37
CA ARG A 220 21.88 9.46 33.55
C ARG A 220 20.99 8.22 33.49
N TYR A 221 19.87 8.31 32.79
CA TYR A 221 18.89 7.26 32.64
C TYR A 221 18.63 7.07 31.16
N ALA A 222 19.35 6.16 30.56
CA ALA A 222 19.29 5.94 29.14
C ALA A 222 19.43 4.44 28.82
N VAL A 223 18.86 4.06 27.71
CA VAL A 223 18.89 2.70 27.16
C VAL A 223 19.29 2.75 25.70
N ASP A 224 19.87 1.67 25.23
CA ASP A 224 20.12 1.45 23.81
C ASP A 224 18.92 0.71 23.22
N VAL A 225 18.37 1.23 22.14
CA VAL A 225 17.13 0.68 21.55
C VAL A 225 17.30 0.33 20.08
N GLN A 226 16.72 -0.78 19.68
CA GLN A 226 16.56 -1.19 18.31
C GLN A 226 15.09 -0.98 17.91
N LEU A 227 14.84 -0.24 16.83
CA LEU A 227 13.49 -0.10 16.31
C LEU A 227 12.97 -1.44 15.78
N LEU A 228 11.66 -1.64 15.92
CA LEU A 228 10.97 -2.81 15.41
C LEU A 228 10.18 -2.44 14.14
N ASP A 229 10.07 -3.40 13.24
CA ASP A 229 9.18 -3.31 12.09
C ASP A 229 7.70 -3.55 12.49
N ALA A 230 6.80 -3.53 11.51
CA ALA A 230 5.37 -3.73 11.74
C ALA A 230 5.02 -5.15 12.26
N ASP A 231 5.90 -6.11 12.06
CA ASP A 231 5.73 -7.50 12.47
C ASP A 231 6.38 -7.79 13.84
N GLY A 232 7.00 -6.78 14.45
CA GLY A 232 7.67 -6.88 15.75
C GLY A 232 9.11 -7.41 15.69
N ASN A 233 9.68 -7.55 14.49
CA ASN A 233 11.07 -7.98 14.33
C ASN A 233 12.01 -6.75 14.32
N PRO A 234 13.30 -6.93 14.67
CA PRO A 234 14.28 -5.85 14.57
C PRO A 234 14.36 -5.29 13.14
N ASP A 235 14.23 -3.99 13.00
CA ASP A 235 14.41 -3.31 11.73
C ASP A 235 15.90 -3.23 11.39
N ASN A 236 16.35 -4.10 10.50
CA ASN A 236 17.75 -4.17 10.07
C ASN A 236 18.22 -2.97 9.24
N GLN A 237 17.30 -2.09 8.85
CA GLN A 237 17.63 -0.87 8.07
C GLN A 237 17.95 0.31 8.98
N THR A 238 17.63 0.22 10.28
CA THR A 238 17.92 1.25 11.25
C THR A 238 19.04 0.81 12.19
N PRO A 239 19.99 1.70 12.52
CA PRO A 239 21.01 1.38 13.50
C PRO A 239 20.39 1.27 14.91
N VAL A 240 21.13 0.66 15.83
CA VAL A 240 20.82 0.75 17.25
C VAL A 240 21.00 2.20 17.70
N TYR A 241 19.97 2.76 18.29
CA TYR A 241 20.01 4.10 18.87
C TYR A 241 20.57 4.01 20.27
N SER A 242 21.76 4.58 20.49
CA SER A 242 22.43 4.55 21.77
C SER A 242 22.02 5.72 22.66
N ALA A 243 22.01 5.48 23.96
CA ALA A 243 21.80 6.50 25.00
C ALA A 243 20.46 7.27 24.84
N VAL A 244 19.38 6.59 24.48
CA VAL A 244 18.04 7.17 24.44
C VAL A 244 17.57 7.43 25.87
N PRO A 245 17.30 8.70 26.26
CA PRO A 245 16.92 9.02 27.62
C PRO A 245 15.55 8.45 27.97
N LEU A 246 15.45 7.87 29.15
CA LEU A 246 14.18 7.41 29.71
C LEU A 246 13.41 8.60 30.34
N PRO A 247 12.09 8.65 30.15
CA PRO A 247 11.28 9.63 30.87
C PRO A 247 11.29 9.32 32.37
N VAL A 248 11.56 10.31 33.18
CA VAL A 248 11.50 10.20 34.63
C VAL A 248 10.20 10.86 35.09
N PRO A 249 9.13 10.10 35.37
CA PRO A 249 7.94 10.64 35.96
C PRO A 249 8.24 11.09 37.39
N MET A 250 7.82 12.27 37.76
CA MET A 250 8.03 12.84 39.11
C MET A 250 9.50 13.12 39.44
N ALA A 251 10.13 14.03 38.74
CA ALA A 251 11.48 14.50 39.04
C ALA A 251 11.44 15.93 39.60
N GLY A 252 12.10 16.13 40.73
CA GLY A 252 12.34 17.44 41.33
C GLY A 252 13.45 17.35 42.38
N ASN A 253 14.34 18.33 42.45
CA ASN A 253 15.48 18.39 43.41
C ASN A 253 16.26 17.06 43.50
N ASP A 254 16.70 16.53 42.36
CA ASP A 254 17.43 15.26 42.25
C ASP A 254 16.71 14.01 42.78
N SER A 255 15.40 14.08 43.02
CA SER A 255 14.58 12.94 43.42
C SER A 255 13.52 12.64 42.38
N GLY A 256 13.31 11.37 42.10
CA GLY A 256 12.32 10.90 41.15
C GLY A 256 12.20 9.39 41.21
N MET A 257 11.10 8.87 40.62
CA MET A 257 10.94 7.43 40.44
C MET A 257 11.26 7.10 38.98
N PHE A 258 12.13 6.15 38.76
CA PHE A 258 12.40 5.60 37.43
C PHE A 258 12.50 4.09 37.50
N GLN A 259 12.19 3.45 36.38
CA GLN A 259 12.30 2.02 36.22
C GLN A 259 13.01 1.76 34.90
N PHE A 260 14.05 0.96 34.94
CA PHE A 260 14.67 0.46 33.71
C PHE A 260 13.76 -0.60 33.09
N PRO A 261 13.39 -0.47 31.82
CA PRO A 261 12.72 -1.54 31.13
C PRO A 261 13.67 -2.74 30.98
N PRO A 262 13.16 -3.98 31.06
CA PRO A 262 13.99 -5.16 30.87
C PRO A 262 14.55 -5.19 29.44
N GLU A 263 15.70 -5.84 29.29
CA GLU A 263 16.25 -6.20 27.99
C GLU A 263 15.40 -7.28 27.34
N GLY A 264 15.11 -7.17 26.00
CA GLY A 264 14.34 -8.18 25.29
C GLY A 264 13.36 -7.65 24.27
#